data_5c596f097f71526b55cca9cfd8ed3753
#
_entry.id   5c596f097f71526b55cca9cfd8ed3753
#
_cell.length_a   1.000
_cell.length_b   1.000
_cell.length_c   1.000
_cell.angle_alpha   90.00
_cell.angle_beta   90.00
_cell.angle_gamma   90.00
#
_symmetry.space_group_name_H-M   'P 1'
#
loop_
_entity.id
_entity.type
_entity.pdbx_description
1 polymer ?
#
loop_
_entity_poly.entity_id
_entity_poly.type
_entity_poly.pdbx_seq_one_letter_code
_entity_poly.pdbx_strand_id
1 'polypeptide(L)'
;YNTPYGKDIIRNVSSRKELQLHGKANDHEGIEGKVRFSTLTRVEHNGGYTEAIADTLLRISNANSVTLYVSIGTNFINYNDVSGNALKTAQNYLKNAGKNYQKAKETHCSTYRKWFNRVSLDLGSNAQSFKPTDVRVREFTSTFDPQLAALYFQFGRYLLICSSQPGGQAANLQGIWNYQLRAPWDGKYTTDINVEMNYWPAESTNLPEMHEPFLQLIKEVAEKGKQSAAMYGCRGWTLHHNTDIWRSTGSVDGPGYGIWPTCNSWFCQHLWDHYLFSGNRDYLTEIYPLMRSACEFYLDFLIRDPKNNWLVVSPSYSPENRPVVNGKRDFTIVAGATMDNQMVNDLFRNTLEAASLIGESSAFIDSLQTVIQNLAPMQVGRWGQLQEWMEDWDNPQDRHRHTSHLWGLYPGRQITPRTPILFEAAKRTLEGLSLIHISEPTRHLRIS
;
A
#
# COMPACT_ATOMS: atom_id res chain seq x y z
N TYR A 1 -25.26 15.57 -9.58
CA TYR A 1 -24.62 14.27 -9.52
C TYR A 1 -25.45 13.25 -10.28
N ASN A 2 -24.90 12.70 -11.32
CA ASN A 2 -25.50 11.58 -12.05
C ASN A 2 -24.52 10.41 -11.97
N THR A 3 -24.91 9.31 -11.35
CA THR A 3 -24.09 8.11 -11.27
C THR A 3 -24.89 6.94 -11.83
N PRO A 4 -24.40 6.25 -12.86
CA PRO A 4 -25.03 5.03 -13.36
C PRO A 4 -24.73 3.82 -12.45
N TYR A 5 -23.90 3.99 -11.42
CA TYR A 5 -23.38 2.91 -10.56
C TYR A 5 -23.90 3.00 -9.11
N GLY A 6 -25.03 3.59 -8.87
CA GLY A 6 -25.66 3.58 -7.55
C GLY A 6 -27.09 3.12 -7.66
N LYS A 7 -27.48 2.22 -6.79
CA LYS A 7 -28.89 1.86 -6.57
C LYS A 7 -29.50 2.80 -5.53
N ASP A 8 -30.82 2.96 -5.62
CA ASP A 8 -31.58 3.72 -4.64
C ASP A 8 -31.07 5.15 -4.40
N ILE A 9 -30.67 5.83 -5.50
CA ILE A 9 -30.18 7.20 -5.41
C ILE A 9 -31.33 8.15 -5.11
N ILE A 10 -31.30 8.75 -3.93
CA ILE A 10 -32.23 9.79 -3.51
C ILE A 10 -31.50 11.12 -3.45
N ARG A 11 -32.08 12.13 -4.11
CA ARG A 11 -31.60 13.52 -4.06
C ARG A 11 -32.73 14.38 -3.52
N ASN A 12 -32.43 15.19 -2.52
CA ASN A 12 -33.42 16.10 -1.97
C ASN A 12 -32.80 17.40 -1.44
N VAL A 13 -33.60 18.41 -1.36
CA VAL A 13 -33.35 19.63 -0.62
C VAL A 13 -33.96 19.47 0.77
N SER A 14 -33.14 19.21 1.78
CA SER A 14 -33.62 19.03 3.15
C SER A 14 -33.97 20.34 3.85
N SER A 15 -33.42 21.46 3.35
CA SER A 15 -33.72 22.83 3.82
C SER A 15 -33.34 23.84 2.75
N ARG A 16 -33.69 25.12 2.97
CA ARG A 16 -33.28 26.22 2.05
C ARG A 16 -31.75 26.38 1.91
N LYS A 17 -30.94 25.65 2.67
CA LYS A 17 -29.48 25.77 2.68
C LYS A 17 -28.75 24.44 2.60
N GLU A 18 -29.46 23.35 2.38
CA GLU A 18 -28.83 22.03 2.41
C GLU A 18 -29.36 21.09 1.33
N LEU A 19 -28.43 20.52 0.55
CA LEU A 19 -28.67 19.42 -0.37
C LEU A 19 -28.23 18.09 0.25
N GLN A 20 -28.98 17.05 -0.03
CA GLN A 20 -28.67 15.67 0.38
C GLN A 20 -28.63 14.76 -0.84
N LEU A 21 -27.68 13.82 -0.80
CA LEU A 21 -27.57 12.71 -1.74
C LEU A 21 -27.37 11.42 -0.94
N HIS A 22 -28.24 10.46 -1.13
CA HIS A 22 -28.16 9.13 -0.51
C HIS A 22 -28.09 8.07 -1.60
N GLY A 23 -27.46 6.96 -1.29
CA GLY A 23 -27.42 5.84 -2.23
C GLY A 23 -26.81 4.60 -1.60
N LYS A 24 -26.77 3.55 -2.41
CA LYS A 24 -26.22 2.22 -2.10
C LYS A 24 -25.25 1.83 -3.20
N ALA A 25 -24.15 1.19 -2.82
CA ALA A 25 -23.21 0.59 -3.76
C ALA A 25 -23.88 -0.44 -4.65
N ASN A 26 -23.39 -0.58 -5.88
CA ASN A 26 -23.89 -1.60 -6.82
C ASN A 26 -23.52 -3.00 -6.35
N ASP A 27 -24.30 -3.97 -6.86
CA ASP A 27 -23.92 -5.38 -6.82
C ASP A 27 -22.70 -5.59 -7.75
N HIS A 28 -21.87 -6.56 -7.41
CA HIS A 28 -20.69 -6.93 -8.18
C HIS A 28 -20.52 -8.45 -8.17
N GLU A 29 -20.38 -9.04 -9.33
CA GLU A 29 -20.16 -10.49 -9.53
C GLU A 29 -21.16 -11.39 -8.74
N GLY A 30 -22.41 -11.00 -8.72
CA GLY A 30 -23.47 -11.72 -8.01
C GLY A 30 -23.55 -11.46 -6.50
N ILE A 31 -22.66 -10.64 -5.96
CA ILE A 31 -22.66 -10.24 -4.56
C ILE A 31 -23.41 -8.91 -4.41
N GLU A 32 -24.40 -8.88 -3.52
CA GLU A 32 -25.17 -7.67 -3.24
C GLU A 32 -24.31 -6.60 -2.57
N GLY A 33 -24.30 -5.37 -3.14
CA GLY A 33 -23.65 -4.22 -2.52
C GLY A 33 -24.35 -3.85 -1.21
N LYS A 34 -23.61 -3.74 -0.12
CA LYS A 34 -24.14 -3.47 1.24
C LYS A 34 -23.80 -2.07 1.75
N VAL A 35 -22.82 -1.42 1.16
CA VAL A 35 -22.40 -0.08 1.59
C VAL A 35 -23.44 0.95 1.16
N ARG A 36 -23.98 1.68 2.12
CA ARG A 36 -24.85 2.84 1.92
C ARG A 36 -24.04 4.10 2.21
N PHE A 37 -24.33 5.16 1.49
CA PHE A 37 -23.67 6.44 1.67
C PHE A 37 -24.67 7.60 1.78
N SER A 38 -24.26 8.65 2.44
CA SER A 38 -24.99 9.92 2.51
C SER A 38 -23.99 11.07 2.34
N THR A 39 -24.30 11.97 1.42
CA THR A 39 -23.56 13.22 1.23
C THR A 39 -24.48 14.37 1.56
N LEU A 40 -24.00 15.29 2.41
CA LEU A 40 -24.70 16.52 2.78
C LEU A 40 -23.87 17.71 2.30
N THR A 41 -24.52 18.65 1.63
CA THR A 41 -23.89 19.92 1.22
C THR A 41 -24.65 21.08 1.84
N ARG A 42 -24.05 21.74 2.82
CA ARG A 42 -24.58 22.95 3.45
C ARG A 42 -23.98 24.18 2.81
N VAL A 43 -24.87 25.13 2.51
CA VAL A 43 -24.51 26.42 1.92
C VAL A 43 -24.49 27.49 3.01
N GLU A 44 -23.38 28.21 3.13
CA GLU A 44 -23.29 29.47 3.90
C GLU A 44 -22.89 30.60 2.94
N HIS A 45 -23.52 31.75 3.04
CA HIS A 45 -23.23 32.88 2.15
C HIS A 45 -23.22 34.21 2.91
N ASN A 46 -22.49 35.17 2.38
CA ASN A 46 -22.49 36.54 2.83
C ASN A 46 -23.18 37.41 1.77
N GLY A 47 -24.20 38.16 2.17
CA GLY A 47 -25.08 38.88 1.25
C GLY A 47 -25.99 37.94 0.45
N GLY A 48 -26.93 38.50 -0.28
CA GLY A 48 -27.82 37.74 -1.14
C GLY A 48 -28.78 36.80 -0.40
N TYR A 49 -29.29 35.82 -1.13
CA TYR A 49 -30.24 34.82 -0.60
C TYR A 49 -30.07 33.46 -1.31
N THR A 50 -30.57 32.43 -0.63
CA THR A 50 -30.64 31.07 -1.16
C THR A 50 -32.10 30.64 -1.26
N GLU A 51 -32.49 30.04 -2.35
CA GLU A 51 -33.84 29.48 -2.60
C GLU A 51 -33.75 28.05 -3.12
N ALA A 52 -34.75 27.24 -2.73
CA ALA A 52 -34.96 25.95 -3.39
C ALA A 52 -35.80 26.16 -4.64
N ILE A 53 -35.25 25.82 -5.82
CA ILE A 53 -35.96 25.95 -7.10
C ILE A 53 -36.74 24.65 -7.41
N ALA A 54 -36.14 23.52 -7.01
CA ALA A 54 -36.71 22.19 -7.15
C ALA A 54 -36.23 21.32 -5.99
N ASP A 55 -36.77 20.13 -5.87
CA ASP A 55 -36.40 19.16 -4.83
C ASP A 55 -34.92 18.80 -4.84
N THR A 56 -34.19 19.13 -5.90
CA THR A 56 -32.78 18.75 -6.08
C THR A 56 -31.86 19.94 -6.39
N LEU A 57 -32.38 21.17 -6.32
CA LEU A 57 -31.63 22.35 -6.75
C LEU A 57 -31.78 23.53 -5.79
N LEU A 58 -30.66 24.03 -5.31
CA LEU A 58 -30.53 25.33 -4.63
C LEU A 58 -29.97 26.37 -5.57
N ARG A 59 -30.56 27.56 -5.59
CA ARG A 59 -30.05 28.76 -6.26
C ARG A 59 -29.54 29.73 -5.21
N ILE A 60 -28.36 30.28 -5.42
CA ILE A 60 -27.77 31.33 -4.62
C ILE A 60 -27.68 32.59 -5.50
N SER A 61 -28.26 33.68 -5.08
CA SER A 61 -28.32 34.93 -5.84
C SER A 61 -27.77 36.10 -5.03
N ASN A 62 -27.05 36.99 -5.73
CA ASN A 62 -26.52 38.25 -5.19
C ASN A 62 -25.62 38.10 -3.95
N ALA A 63 -24.97 36.95 -3.79
CA ALA A 63 -24.04 36.74 -2.68
C ALA A 63 -22.65 37.32 -3.00
N ASN A 64 -22.03 37.98 -2.04
CA ASN A 64 -20.64 38.47 -2.11
C ASN A 64 -19.63 37.30 -2.02
N SER A 65 -19.98 36.31 -1.21
CA SER A 65 -19.19 35.07 -1.08
C SER A 65 -20.09 33.90 -0.69
N VAL A 66 -19.66 32.68 -1.09
CA VAL A 66 -20.34 31.42 -0.79
C VAL A 66 -19.33 30.42 -0.28
N THR A 67 -19.66 29.74 0.80
CA THR A 67 -18.91 28.60 1.32
C THR A 67 -19.80 27.36 1.28
N LEU A 68 -19.30 26.29 0.65
CA LEU A 68 -19.95 24.99 0.64
C LEU A 68 -19.25 24.06 1.63
N TYR A 69 -20.00 23.54 2.59
CA TYR A 69 -19.53 22.50 3.50
C TYR A 69 -20.08 21.16 3.03
N VAL A 70 -19.21 20.28 2.59
CA VAL A 70 -19.57 18.94 2.10
C VAL A 70 -19.12 17.91 3.13
N SER A 71 -20.04 17.07 3.58
CA SER A 71 -19.74 15.92 4.42
C SER A 71 -20.23 14.64 3.76
N ILE A 72 -19.48 13.55 3.96
CA ILE A 72 -19.81 12.24 3.44
C ILE A 72 -19.74 11.25 4.60
N GLY A 73 -20.76 10.42 4.74
CA GLY A 73 -20.80 9.32 5.69
C GLY A 73 -21.19 8.03 4.98
N THR A 74 -20.72 6.91 5.52
CA THR A 74 -21.14 5.57 5.09
C THR A 74 -21.67 4.79 6.29
N ASN A 75 -22.30 3.64 6.02
CA ASN A 75 -22.68 2.70 7.04
C ASN A 75 -21.58 1.69 7.39
N PHE A 76 -20.41 1.80 6.77
CA PHE A 76 -19.24 0.97 7.07
C PHE A 76 -18.66 1.35 8.44
N ILE A 77 -18.59 0.38 9.36
CA ILE A 77 -17.92 0.52 10.66
C ILE A 77 -16.56 -0.15 10.59
N ASN A 78 -16.51 -1.40 10.14
CA ASN A 78 -15.28 -2.16 9.91
C ASN A 78 -15.53 -3.28 8.88
N TYR A 79 -14.52 -4.05 8.57
CA TYR A 79 -14.55 -5.11 7.55
C TYR A 79 -15.58 -6.25 7.80
N ASN A 80 -16.13 -6.34 9.00
CA ASN A 80 -17.18 -7.30 9.36
C ASN A 80 -18.54 -6.63 9.65
N ASP A 81 -18.59 -5.30 9.73
CA ASP A 81 -19.79 -4.59 10.22
C ASP A 81 -20.12 -3.38 9.32
N VAL A 82 -21.29 -3.44 8.72
CA VAL A 82 -21.92 -2.38 7.92
C VAL A 82 -23.26 -1.92 8.53
N SER A 83 -23.44 -2.07 9.82
CA SER A 83 -24.67 -1.66 10.54
C SER A 83 -24.74 -0.17 10.86
N GLY A 84 -23.73 0.60 10.53
CA GLY A 84 -23.66 2.03 10.80
C GLY A 84 -24.74 2.85 10.11
N ASN A 85 -24.91 4.09 10.54
CA ASN A 85 -25.89 5.01 9.97
C ASN A 85 -25.19 6.13 9.17
N ALA A 86 -25.17 5.98 7.85
CA ALA A 86 -24.51 6.89 6.92
C ALA A 86 -24.95 8.35 7.09
N LEU A 87 -26.26 8.59 7.22
CA LEU A 87 -26.82 9.94 7.37
C LEU A 87 -26.39 10.58 8.69
N LYS A 88 -26.51 9.84 9.80
CA LYS A 88 -26.10 10.35 11.12
C LYS A 88 -24.60 10.66 11.16
N THR A 89 -23.77 9.84 10.52
CA THR A 89 -22.33 10.07 10.39
C THR A 89 -22.05 11.37 9.63
N ALA A 90 -22.66 11.56 8.45
CA ALA A 90 -22.51 12.78 7.67
C ALA A 90 -23.02 14.01 8.41
N GLN A 91 -24.15 13.92 9.12
CA GLN A 91 -24.70 15.01 9.95
C GLN A 91 -23.74 15.40 11.08
N ASN A 92 -23.14 14.43 11.76
CA ASN A 92 -22.17 14.69 12.82
C ASN A 92 -20.92 15.41 12.30
N TYR A 93 -20.38 14.99 11.16
CA TYR A 93 -19.24 15.67 10.53
C TYR A 93 -19.60 17.12 10.15
N LEU A 94 -20.76 17.32 9.52
CA LEU A 94 -21.19 18.64 9.11
C LEU A 94 -21.46 19.58 10.32
N LYS A 95 -21.99 19.04 11.42
CA LYS A 95 -22.17 19.75 12.69
C LYS A 95 -20.83 20.17 13.28
N ASN A 96 -19.85 19.25 13.31
CA ASN A 96 -18.54 19.47 13.91
C ASN A 96 -17.67 20.45 13.08
N ALA A 97 -17.87 20.53 11.76
CA ALA A 97 -17.19 21.50 10.91
C ALA A 97 -17.52 22.96 11.24
N GLY A 98 -18.60 23.20 12.00
CA GLY A 98 -19.05 24.58 12.33
C GLY A 98 -19.56 25.33 11.10
N LYS A 99 -19.55 26.67 11.15
CA LYS A 99 -20.03 27.55 10.09
C LYS A 99 -19.02 28.64 9.71
N ASN A 100 -17.89 28.68 10.37
CA ASN A 100 -16.88 29.72 10.16
C ASN A 100 -15.71 29.14 9.35
N TYR A 101 -15.64 29.52 8.09
CA TYR A 101 -14.58 29.08 7.17
C TYR A 101 -13.18 29.43 7.68
N GLN A 102 -12.98 30.65 8.18
CA GLN A 102 -11.66 31.10 8.64
C GLN A 102 -11.16 30.22 9.82
N LYS A 103 -12.03 29.96 10.79
CA LYS A 103 -11.72 29.07 11.91
C LYS A 103 -11.46 27.63 11.46
N ALA A 104 -12.25 27.12 10.51
CA ALA A 104 -12.02 25.79 9.94
C ALA A 104 -10.65 25.70 9.24
N LYS A 105 -10.29 26.71 8.45
CA LYS A 105 -8.98 26.82 7.78
C LYS A 105 -7.84 26.89 8.79
N GLU A 106 -7.94 27.70 9.83
CA GLU A 106 -6.92 27.80 10.88
C GLU A 106 -6.72 26.47 11.59
N THR A 107 -7.80 25.77 11.96
CA THR A 107 -7.76 24.45 12.59
C THR A 107 -7.10 23.43 11.66
N HIS A 108 -7.49 23.41 10.39
CA HIS A 108 -6.89 22.53 9.36
C HIS A 108 -5.38 22.78 9.25
N CYS A 109 -4.97 24.02 9.05
CA CYS A 109 -3.56 24.38 8.93
C CYS A 109 -2.77 24.02 10.19
N SER A 110 -3.31 24.29 11.38
CA SER A 110 -2.67 23.96 12.65
C SER A 110 -2.50 22.45 12.82
N THR A 111 -3.53 21.66 12.52
CA THR A 111 -3.48 20.19 12.61
C THR A 111 -2.47 19.62 11.61
N TYR A 112 -2.51 20.05 10.35
CA TYR A 112 -1.60 19.59 9.32
C TYR A 112 -0.14 19.90 9.66
N ARG A 113 0.16 21.11 10.14
CA ARG A 113 1.51 21.56 10.50
C ARG A 113 2.15 20.76 11.62
N LYS A 114 1.37 20.12 12.50
CA LYS A 114 1.90 19.23 13.56
C LYS A 114 2.76 18.10 13.01
N TRP A 115 2.37 17.57 11.87
CA TRP A 115 3.11 16.48 11.19
C TRP A 115 4.07 17.01 10.12
N PHE A 116 3.59 17.93 9.28
CA PHE A 116 4.36 18.41 8.14
C PHE A 116 5.66 19.09 8.55
N ASN A 117 5.62 19.93 9.60
CA ASN A 117 6.77 20.69 10.07
C ASN A 117 7.82 19.87 10.85
N ARG A 118 7.59 18.56 11.08
CA ARG A 118 8.56 17.70 11.78
C ARG A 118 9.83 17.46 10.98
N VAL A 119 9.77 17.57 9.68
CA VAL A 119 10.91 17.33 8.78
C VAL A 119 10.91 18.37 7.68
N SER A 120 12.09 18.93 7.42
CA SER A 120 12.37 19.77 6.26
C SER A 120 13.61 19.24 5.52
N LEU A 121 13.60 19.38 4.21
CA LEU A 121 14.73 19.04 3.36
C LEU A 121 15.10 20.27 2.55
N ASP A 122 16.34 20.72 2.70
CA ASP A 122 16.92 21.81 1.91
C ASP A 122 18.12 21.27 1.11
N LEU A 123 18.01 21.30 -0.20
CA LEU A 123 19.05 20.88 -1.15
C LEU A 123 19.62 22.09 -1.92
N GLY A 124 19.29 23.29 -1.45
CA GLY A 124 19.58 24.54 -2.15
C GLY A 124 18.54 24.89 -3.21
N SER A 125 18.67 26.07 -3.78
CA SER A 125 17.80 26.59 -4.83
C SER A 125 18.60 27.33 -5.90
N ASN A 126 18.02 27.49 -7.09
CA ASN A 126 18.59 28.24 -8.21
C ASN A 126 17.47 28.90 -9.03
N ALA A 127 17.79 29.46 -10.19
CA ALA A 127 16.82 30.15 -11.04
C ALA A 127 15.63 29.27 -11.47
N GLN A 128 15.77 27.93 -11.46
CA GLN A 128 14.66 27.01 -11.82
C GLN A 128 13.53 27.08 -10.81
N SER A 129 13.81 27.34 -9.53
CA SER A 129 12.81 27.39 -8.45
C SER A 129 11.75 28.49 -8.65
N PHE A 130 11.99 29.48 -9.49
CA PHE A 130 11.05 30.54 -9.82
C PHE A 130 10.10 30.21 -10.98
N LYS A 131 10.36 29.10 -11.71
CA LYS A 131 9.48 28.65 -12.79
C LYS A 131 8.23 27.94 -12.25
N PRO A 132 7.12 27.91 -13.01
CA PRO A 132 5.97 27.07 -12.71
C PRO A 132 6.35 25.59 -12.58
N THR A 133 5.73 24.87 -11.65
CA THR A 133 6.10 23.48 -11.33
C THR A 133 5.98 22.54 -12.54
N ASP A 134 4.98 22.72 -13.38
CA ASP A 134 4.80 21.92 -14.61
C ASP A 134 5.95 22.13 -15.61
N VAL A 135 6.51 23.33 -15.70
CA VAL A 135 7.69 23.63 -16.52
C VAL A 135 8.92 22.94 -15.91
N ARG A 136 9.11 23.06 -14.60
CA ARG A 136 10.23 22.44 -13.86
C ARG A 136 10.25 20.92 -14.05
N VAL A 137 9.09 20.26 -13.94
CA VAL A 137 8.96 18.82 -14.16
C VAL A 137 9.33 18.41 -15.58
N ARG A 138 8.88 19.16 -16.60
CA ARG A 138 9.25 18.87 -18.00
C ARG A 138 10.75 19.04 -18.28
N GLU A 139 11.39 20.00 -17.62
CA GLU A 139 12.80 20.33 -17.84
C GLU A 139 13.75 19.56 -16.91
N PHE A 140 13.26 18.79 -15.96
CA PHE A 140 14.06 18.19 -14.88
C PHE A 140 15.23 17.33 -15.37
N THR A 141 15.06 16.61 -16.46
CA THR A 141 16.08 15.74 -17.04
C THR A 141 17.22 16.52 -17.74
N SER A 142 16.98 17.78 -18.10
CA SER A 142 17.93 18.65 -18.81
C SER A 142 18.48 19.79 -17.95
N THR A 143 17.95 19.96 -16.73
CA THR A 143 18.33 21.05 -15.83
C THR A 143 18.60 20.52 -14.43
N PHE A 144 19.56 21.17 -13.74
CA PHE A 144 19.78 20.91 -12.32
C PHE A 144 18.78 21.72 -11.49
N ASP A 145 17.86 21.04 -10.77
CA ASP A 145 16.84 21.67 -9.94
C ASP A 145 16.72 20.96 -8.57
N PRO A 146 17.61 21.24 -7.63
CA PRO A 146 17.64 20.56 -6.33
C PRO A 146 16.40 20.89 -5.48
N GLN A 147 15.84 22.10 -5.62
CA GLN A 147 14.63 22.48 -4.88
C GLN A 147 13.40 21.72 -5.35
N LEU A 148 13.33 21.28 -6.63
CA LEU A 148 12.24 20.42 -7.09
C LEU A 148 12.31 19.02 -6.45
N ALA A 149 13.52 18.49 -6.24
CA ALA A 149 13.69 17.23 -5.52
C ALA A 149 13.23 17.34 -4.05
N ALA A 150 13.59 18.45 -3.39
CA ALA A 150 13.11 18.73 -2.03
C ALA A 150 11.58 18.92 -1.97
N LEU A 151 10.99 19.59 -2.97
CA LEU A 151 9.54 19.74 -3.10
C LEU A 151 8.86 18.38 -3.31
N TYR A 152 9.42 17.52 -4.15
CA TYR A 152 8.88 16.19 -4.42
C TYR A 152 8.90 15.30 -3.15
N PHE A 153 10.00 15.35 -2.38
CA PHE A 153 10.07 14.70 -1.06
C PHE A 153 8.94 15.18 -0.13
N GLN A 154 8.76 16.49 0.00
CA GLN A 154 7.69 17.04 0.85
C GLN A 154 6.29 16.74 0.32
N PHE A 155 6.14 16.64 -1.00
CA PHE A 155 4.87 16.24 -1.62
C PHE A 155 4.51 14.79 -1.30
N GLY A 156 5.48 13.87 -1.30
CA GLY A 156 5.26 12.49 -0.84
C GLY A 156 4.78 12.44 0.62
N ARG A 157 5.39 13.21 1.51
CA ARG A 157 4.93 13.34 2.90
C ARG A 157 3.51 13.93 3.00
N TYR A 158 3.20 14.94 2.18
CA TYR A 158 1.85 15.51 2.09
C TYR A 158 0.82 14.45 1.70
N LEU A 159 1.10 13.64 0.69
CA LEU A 159 0.20 12.57 0.24
C LEU A 159 -0.08 11.56 1.37
N LEU A 160 0.94 11.13 2.09
CA LEU A 160 0.78 10.19 3.20
C LEU A 160 -0.01 10.80 4.37
N ILE A 161 0.32 12.03 4.78
CA ILE A 161 -0.41 12.76 5.84
C ILE A 161 -1.90 12.88 5.49
N CYS A 162 -2.24 13.15 4.23
CA CYS A 162 -3.63 13.35 3.84
C CYS A 162 -4.41 12.04 3.65
N SER A 163 -3.75 10.94 3.30
CA SER A 163 -4.41 9.68 2.93
C SER A 163 -4.43 8.62 4.03
N SER A 164 -3.62 8.76 5.07
CA SER A 164 -3.46 7.72 6.10
C SER A 164 -3.47 8.32 7.51
N GLN A 165 -4.60 8.86 7.92
CA GLN A 165 -4.77 9.44 9.26
C GLN A 165 -5.08 8.34 10.29
N PRO A 166 -4.56 8.45 11.54
CA PRO A 166 -4.90 7.56 12.64
C PRO A 166 -6.41 7.38 12.80
N GLY A 167 -6.86 6.14 12.97
CA GLY A 167 -8.27 5.77 13.07
C GLY A 167 -9.03 5.72 11.74
N GLY A 168 -8.35 5.99 10.61
CA GLY A 168 -8.85 5.81 9.25
C GLY A 168 -8.51 4.44 8.66
N GLN A 169 -8.85 4.25 7.38
CA GLN A 169 -8.36 3.13 6.58
C GLN A 169 -6.96 3.45 6.03
N ALA A 170 -6.19 2.41 5.72
CA ALA A 170 -4.93 2.57 5.02
C ALA A 170 -5.11 3.26 3.65
N ALA A 171 -4.05 3.93 3.17
CA ALA A 171 -4.03 4.49 1.82
C ALA A 171 -4.09 3.38 0.78
N ASN A 172 -5.09 3.40 -0.10
CA ASN A 172 -5.22 2.44 -1.19
C ASN A 172 -4.34 2.82 -2.40
N LEU A 173 -4.50 2.15 -3.55
CA LEU A 173 -3.72 2.43 -4.78
C LEU A 173 -3.76 3.90 -5.21
N GLN A 174 -4.86 4.62 -4.96
CA GLN A 174 -5.01 6.04 -5.30
C GLN A 174 -4.84 6.96 -4.08
N GLY A 175 -4.38 6.45 -2.94
CA GLY A 175 -4.43 7.18 -1.67
C GLY A 175 -5.87 7.42 -1.24
N ILE A 176 -6.36 8.66 -1.38
CA ILE A 176 -7.77 9.06 -1.25
C ILE A 176 -8.28 9.76 -2.51
N TRP A 177 -7.44 9.90 -3.54
CA TRP A 177 -7.74 10.68 -4.74
C TRP A 177 -8.19 9.78 -5.89
N ASN A 178 -9.49 9.62 -6.02
CA ASN A 178 -10.09 8.97 -7.18
C ASN A 178 -11.33 9.75 -7.61
N TYR A 179 -11.38 10.17 -8.87
CA TYR A 179 -12.53 10.84 -9.47
C TYR A 179 -13.34 9.90 -10.40
N GLN A 180 -12.82 8.69 -10.66
CA GLN A 180 -13.45 7.76 -11.57
C GLN A 180 -14.52 6.96 -10.83
N LEU A 181 -15.60 6.63 -11.53
CA LEU A 181 -16.66 5.76 -11.00
C LEU A 181 -16.17 4.32 -10.76
N ARG A 182 -15.27 3.85 -11.62
CA ARG A 182 -14.47 2.65 -11.38
C ARG A 182 -13.03 3.08 -11.16
N ALA A 183 -12.56 2.92 -9.95
CA ALA A 183 -11.15 3.16 -9.65
C ALA A 183 -10.29 2.15 -10.43
N PRO A 184 -9.12 2.55 -10.96
CA PRO A 184 -8.15 1.60 -11.48
C PRO A 184 -7.87 0.49 -10.45
N TRP A 185 -7.90 -0.77 -10.91
CA TRP A 185 -7.77 -1.96 -10.05
C TRP A 185 -8.71 -1.95 -8.83
N ASP A 186 -9.91 -1.35 -8.99
CA ASP A 186 -10.97 -1.22 -7.98
C ASP A 186 -10.55 -0.48 -6.69
N GLY A 187 -9.43 0.24 -6.70
CA GLY A 187 -8.90 0.92 -5.52
C GLY A 187 -8.52 -0.03 -4.39
N LYS A 188 -8.15 -1.27 -4.72
CA LYS A 188 -7.69 -2.26 -3.75
C LYS A 188 -6.32 -1.91 -3.16
N TYR A 189 -5.88 -2.71 -2.21
CA TYR A 189 -4.53 -2.72 -1.68
C TYR A 189 -3.76 -3.83 -2.39
N THR A 190 -2.94 -3.46 -3.38
CA THR A 190 -2.07 -4.41 -4.06
C THR A 190 -0.84 -4.63 -3.18
N THR A 191 -0.61 -5.88 -2.81
CA THR A 191 0.27 -6.30 -1.71
C THR A 191 1.56 -6.96 -2.20
N ASP A 192 1.81 -6.92 -3.48
CA ASP A 192 3.07 -7.38 -4.07
C ASP A 192 4.11 -6.26 -4.22
N ILE A 193 3.75 -5.02 -3.86
CA ILE A 193 4.63 -3.86 -3.66
C ILE A 193 3.86 -2.57 -3.31
N ASN A 194 2.67 -2.32 -3.89
CA ASN A 194 2.10 -0.96 -3.93
C ASN A 194 1.74 -0.44 -2.54
N VAL A 195 1.05 -1.23 -1.73
CA VAL A 195 0.68 -0.79 -0.38
C VAL A 195 1.91 -0.63 0.50
N GLU A 196 2.88 -1.54 0.41
CA GLU A 196 4.13 -1.48 1.16
C GLU A 196 4.92 -0.23 0.79
N MET A 197 5.07 0.06 -0.51
CA MET A 197 5.78 1.24 -1.00
C MET A 197 5.10 2.55 -0.54
N ASN A 198 3.77 2.60 -0.45
CA ASN A 198 3.06 3.76 0.08
C ASN A 198 3.52 4.11 1.51
N TYR A 199 3.93 3.11 2.29
CA TYR A 199 4.30 3.28 3.70
C TYR A 199 5.81 3.31 3.98
N TRP A 200 6.68 3.06 3.00
CA TRP A 200 8.13 3.17 3.19
C TRP A 200 8.59 4.50 3.78
N PRO A 201 8.00 5.66 3.44
CA PRO A 201 8.41 6.93 4.03
C PRO A 201 7.89 7.16 5.45
N ALA A 202 6.93 6.38 5.95
CA ALA A 202 6.25 6.68 7.22
C ALA A 202 7.21 6.85 8.39
N GLU A 203 8.00 5.84 8.69
CA GLU A 203 8.95 5.86 9.80
C GLU A 203 10.12 6.80 9.51
N SER A 204 10.77 6.62 8.37
CA SER A 204 12.00 7.34 7.99
C SER A 204 11.80 8.86 7.84
N THR A 205 10.57 9.31 7.62
CA THR A 205 10.24 10.74 7.49
C THR A 205 9.46 11.30 8.69
N ASN A 206 9.54 10.62 9.83
CA ASN A 206 8.93 11.04 11.11
C ASN A 206 7.40 11.22 11.03
N LEU A 207 6.72 10.21 10.48
CA LEU A 207 5.27 10.11 10.35
C LEU A 207 4.74 8.74 10.83
N PRO A 208 5.20 8.20 11.99
CA PRO A 208 4.80 6.86 12.45
C PRO A 208 3.29 6.75 12.67
N GLU A 209 2.61 7.83 13.04
CA GLU A 209 1.14 7.83 13.20
C GLU A 209 0.42 7.56 11.88
N MET A 210 1.01 7.95 10.74
CA MET A 210 0.44 7.67 9.42
C MET A 210 0.65 6.20 9.00
N HIS A 211 1.52 5.47 9.70
CA HIS A 211 1.70 4.02 9.52
C HIS A 211 0.61 3.21 10.23
N GLU A 212 0.05 3.71 11.33
CA GLU A 212 -0.95 3.00 12.13
C GLU A 212 -2.11 2.38 11.34
N PRO A 213 -2.75 3.07 10.34
CA PRO A 213 -3.84 2.47 9.58
C PRO A 213 -3.41 1.23 8.79
N PHE A 214 -2.17 1.18 8.31
CA PHE A 214 -1.65 0.01 7.63
C PHE A 214 -1.28 -1.12 8.61
N LEU A 215 -0.65 -0.79 9.74
CA LEU A 215 -0.36 -1.77 10.80
C LEU A 215 -1.66 -2.40 11.33
N GLN A 216 -2.74 -1.62 11.45
CA GLN A 216 -4.06 -2.14 11.80
C GLN A 216 -4.64 -3.05 10.70
N LEU A 217 -4.50 -2.67 9.42
CA LEU A 217 -4.89 -3.51 8.29
C LEU A 217 -4.18 -4.86 8.34
N ILE A 218 -2.87 -4.89 8.65
CA ILE A 218 -2.10 -6.13 8.77
C ILE A 218 -2.68 -7.05 9.86
N LYS A 219 -3.02 -6.51 11.03
CA LYS A 219 -3.64 -7.27 12.13
C LYS A 219 -4.97 -7.89 11.71
N GLU A 220 -5.80 -7.12 11.02
CA GLU A 220 -7.12 -7.57 10.54
C GLU A 220 -7.01 -8.61 9.43
N VAL A 221 -6.07 -8.44 8.51
CA VAL A 221 -5.77 -9.40 7.44
C VAL A 221 -5.19 -10.70 8.01
N ALA A 222 -4.34 -10.63 9.03
CA ALA A 222 -3.81 -11.82 9.69
C ALA A 222 -4.93 -12.71 10.27
N GLU A 223 -5.97 -12.11 10.81
CA GLU A 223 -7.14 -12.86 11.30
C GLU A 223 -7.90 -13.56 10.17
N LYS A 224 -8.17 -12.86 9.06
CA LYS A 224 -8.83 -13.45 7.89
C LYS A 224 -7.93 -14.45 7.15
N GLY A 225 -6.62 -14.21 7.13
CA GLY A 225 -5.62 -15.02 6.45
C GLY A 225 -5.46 -16.43 6.99
N LYS A 226 -5.96 -16.71 8.20
CA LYS A 226 -6.06 -18.07 8.74
C LYS A 226 -6.91 -18.98 7.85
N GLN A 227 -7.95 -18.44 7.22
CA GLN A 227 -8.77 -19.21 6.28
C GLN A 227 -8.00 -19.56 5.02
N SER A 228 -7.21 -18.63 4.48
CA SER A 228 -6.37 -18.88 3.31
C SER A 228 -5.25 -19.90 3.63
N ALA A 229 -4.62 -19.82 4.79
CA ALA A 229 -3.66 -20.83 5.24
C ALA A 229 -4.29 -22.21 5.36
N ALA A 230 -5.50 -22.31 5.93
CA ALA A 230 -6.23 -23.56 6.06
C ALA A 230 -6.59 -24.19 4.71
N MET A 231 -6.83 -23.40 3.65
CA MET A 231 -7.05 -23.92 2.28
C MET A 231 -5.81 -24.64 1.72
N TYR A 232 -4.63 -24.28 2.18
CA TYR A 232 -3.36 -24.98 1.88
C TYR A 232 -3.06 -26.13 2.86
N GLY A 233 -3.94 -26.39 3.82
CA GLY A 233 -3.69 -27.37 4.89
C GLY A 233 -2.64 -26.92 5.90
N CYS A 234 -2.34 -25.63 5.98
CA CYS A 234 -1.30 -25.04 6.80
C CYS A 234 -1.88 -24.34 8.03
N ARG A 235 -1.11 -24.28 9.10
CA ARG A 235 -1.35 -23.41 10.27
C ARG A 235 -1.10 -21.95 9.90
N GLY A 236 -1.24 -21.08 10.88
CA GLY A 236 -0.89 -19.67 10.74
C GLY A 236 -1.83 -18.89 9.84
N TRP A 237 -1.27 -17.91 9.12
CA TRP A 237 -2.04 -17.07 8.20
C TRP A 237 -1.23 -16.71 6.97
N THR A 238 -1.95 -16.47 5.87
CA THR A 238 -1.36 -15.93 4.63
C THR A 238 -2.37 -15.09 3.86
N LEU A 239 -1.90 -14.35 2.87
CA LEU A 239 -2.72 -13.68 1.87
C LEU A 239 -1.97 -13.63 0.54
N HIS A 240 -2.72 -13.32 -0.51
CA HIS A 240 -2.22 -13.22 -1.87
C HIS A 240 -2.01 -11.77 -2.29
N HIS A 241 -1.76 -11.50 -3.56
CA HIS A 241 -1.26 -10.23 -4.11
C HIS A 241 -2.21 -9.02 -3.96
N ASN A 242 -3.42 -9.20 -3.45
CA ASN A 242 -4.39 -8.12 -3.20
C ASN A 242 -5.21 -8.36 -1.94
N THR A 243 -5.54 -7.28 -1.26
CA THR A 243 -6.61 -7.24 -0.26
C THR A 243 -7.49 -6.00 -0.49
N ASP A 244 -8.54 -5.85 0.27
CA ASP A 244 -9.53 -4.77 0.15
C ASP A 244 -10.04 -4.30 1.51
N ILE A 245 -11.06 -3.44 1.52
CA ILE A 245 -11.68 -2.97 2.77
C ILE A 245 -12.39 -4.10 3.55
N TRP A 246 -12.63 -5.24 2.94
CA TRP A 246 -13.22 -6.43 3.55
C TRP A 246 -12.19 -7.41 4.08
N ARG A 247 -10.89 -7.11 3.88
CA ARG A 247 -9.76 -7.95 4.27
C ARG A 247 -9.80 -9.31 3.59
N SER A 248 -10.12 -9.33 2.29
CA SER A 248 -10.01 -10.56 1.51
C SER A 248 -8.54 -11.00 1.44
N THR A 249 -8.30 -12.31 1.52
CA THR A 249 -6.95 -12.89 1.56
C THR A 249 -6.75 -13.98 0.51
N GLY A 250 -7.83 -14.36 -0.18
CA GLY A 250 -7.78 -15.31 -1.28
C GLY A 250 -7.10 -14.74 -2.51
N SER A 251 -6.72 -15.63 -3.43
CA SER A 251 -6.24 -15.24 -4.75
C SER A 251 -7.36 -14.56 -5.55
N VAL A 252 -7.06 -13.40 -6.13
CA VAL A 252 -7.93 -12.68 -7.07
C VAL A 252 -7.20 -12.51 -8.39
N ASP A 253 -7.92 -12.15 -9.45
CA ASP A 253 -7.42 -12.09 -10.83
C ASP A 253 -7.02 -13.48 -11.38
N GLY A 254 -6.29 -13.55 -12.49
CA GLY A 254 -5.85 -14.81 -13.07
C GLY A 254 -4.76 -15.51 -12.23
N PRO A 255 -4.67 -16.84 -12.26
CA PRO A 255 -3.70 -17.58 -11.43
C PRO A 255 -2.26 -17.12 -11.58
N GLY A 256 -1.87 -16.69 -12.79
CA GLY A 256 -0.51 -16.22 -13.07
C GLY A 256 -0.10 -14.91 -12.41
N TYR A 257 -1.03 -14.22 -11.75
CA TYR A 257 -0.79 -13.02 -10.95
C TYR A 257 -1.31 -13.21 -9.52
N GLY A 258 -2.45 -13.88 -9.39
CA GLY A 258 -3.18 -13.99 -8.15
C GLY A 258 -2.59 -14.95 -7.13
N ILE A 259 -1.92 -16.03 -7.57
CA ILE A 259 -1.36 -17.03 -6.67
C ILE A 259 0.02 -16.56 -6.19
N TRP A 260 0.05 -15.86 -5.09
CA TRP A 260 1.29 -15.40 -4.45
C TRP A 260 1.15 -15.38 -2.92
N PRO A 261 1.35 -16.52 -2.25
CA PRO A 261 1.02 -16.70 -0.83
C PRO A 261 2.11 -16.16 0.13
N THR A 262 2.98 -15.25 -0.29
CA THR A 262 4.14 -14.76 0.49
C THR A 262 4.02 -13.34 1.00
N CYS A 263 2.93 -12.67 0.72
CA CYS A 263 2.73 -11.29 1.14
C CYS A 263 2.74 -11.09 2.67
N ASN A 264 2.29 -12.08 3.46
CA ASN A 264 2.34 -12.02 4.91
C ASN A 264 3.75 -11.77 5.47
N SER A 265 4.80 -12.26 4.78
CA SER A 265 6.19 -11.99 5.14
C SER A 265 6.53 -10.52 4.99
N TRP A 266 6.12 -9.89 3.90
CA TRP A 266 6.36 -8.46 3.68
C TRP A 266 5.56 -7.59 4.64
N PHE A 267 4.33 -7.97 4.92
CA PHE A 267 3.50 -7.31 5.93
C PHE A 267 4.14 -7.38 7.32
N CYS A 268 4.69 -8.53 7.70
CA CYS A 268 5.42 -8.67 8.96
C CYS A 268 6.69 -7.81 9.04
N GLN A 269 7.35 -7.51 7.89
CA GLN A 269 8.46 -6.56 7.87
C GLN A 269 8.01 -5.17 8.33
N HIS A 270 6.85 -4.68 7.92
CA HIS A 270 6.32 -3.38 8.37
C HIS A 270 6.04 -3.36 9.88
N LEU A 271 5.55 -4.47 10.45
CA LEU A 271 5.40 -4.61 11.90
C LEU A 271 6.75 -4.52 12.60
N TRP A 272 7.73 -5.24 12.09
CA TRP A 272 9.09 -5.25 12.64
C TRP A 272 9.80 -3.91 12.50
N ASP A 273 9.70 -3.27 11.34
CA ASP A 273 10.31 -1.96 11.09
C ASP A 273 9.72 -0.88 12.02
N HIS A 274 8.42 -0.87 12.27
CA HIS A 274 7.82 0.04 13.25
C HIS A 274 8.41 -0.17 14.65
N TYR A 275 8.63 -1.44 15.05
CA TYR A 275 9.33 -1.73 16.30
C TYR A 275 10.77 -1.19 16.29
N LEU A 276 11.52 -1.40 15.22
CA LEU A 276 12.91 -0.93 15.13
C LEU A 276 13.04 0.59 15.24
N PHE A 277 12.09 1.34 14.70
CA PHE A 277 12.06 2.79 14.80
C PHE A 277 11.57 3.28 16.17
N SER A 278 10.59 2.61 16.78
CA SER A 278 9.99 3.03 18.04
C SER A 278 10.73 2.52 19.29
N GLY A 279 11.36 1.36 19.21
CA GLY A 279 11.92 0.65 20.35
C GLY A 279 10.88 0.22 21.41
N ASN A 280 9.59 0.25 21.05
CA ASN A 280 8.49 -0.01 22.00
C ASN A 280 8.33 -1.52 22.25
N ARG A 281 8.70 -1.98 23.45
CA ARG A 281 8.63 -3.39 23.84
C ARG A 281 7.20 -3.90 24.02
N ASP A 282 6.26 -3.06 24.43
CA ASP A 282 4.85 -3.45 24.54
C ASP A 282 4.29 -3.74 23.15
N TYR A 283 4.60 -2.89 22.18
CA TYR A 283 4.26 -3.12 20.79
C TYR A 283 4.91 -4.40 20.23
N LEU A 284 6.19 -4.65 20.53
CA LEU A 284 6.86 -5.90 20.14
C LEU A 284 6.13 -7.14 20.68
N THR A 285 5.71 -7.09 21.94
CA THR A 285 4.95 -8.18 22.56
C THR A 285 3.60 -8.39 21.88
N GLU A 286 2.94 -7.30 21.44
CA GLU A 286 1.68 -7.34 20.72
C GLU A 286 1.82 -7.98 19.32
N ILE A 287 2.86 -7.62 18.56
CA ILE A 287 3.02 -8.07 17.16
C ILE A 287 3.69 -9.45 17.05
N TYR A 288 4.45 -9.88 18.05
CA TYR A 288 5.17 -11.14 18.00
C TYR A 288 4.28 -12.37 17.68
N PRO A 289 3.07 -12.53 18.27
CA PRO A 289 2.16 -13.61 17.90
C PRO A 289 1.76 -13.62 16.42
N LEU A 290 1.67 -12.44 15.78
CA LEU A 290 1.36 -12.32 14.36
C LEU A 290 2.53 -12.80 13.50
N MET A 291 3.76 -12.38 13.85
CA MET A 291 4.98 -12.81 13.17
C MET A 291 5.21 -14.31 13.33
N ARG A 292 5.04 -14.82 14.56
CA ARG A 292 5.10 -16.26 14.84
C ARG A 292 4.11 -17.04 14.00
N SER A 293 2.86 -16.61 13.96
CA SER A 293 1.79 -17.28 13.21
C SER A 293 2.05 -17.24 11.69
N ALA A 294 2.67 -16.16 11.15
CA ALA A 294 3.13 -16.13 9.79
C ALA A 294 4.25 -17.15 9.52
N CYS A 295 5.19 -17.31 10.47
CA CYS A 295 6.23 -18.36 10.38
C CYS A 295 5.62 -19.76 10.40
N GLU A 296 4.61 -20.02 11.24
CA GLU A 296 3.92 -21.31 11.31
C GLU A 296 3.32 -21.73 9.97
N PHE A 297 2.83 -20.76 9.18
CA PHE A 297 2.38 -21.03 7.82
C PHE A 297 3.51 -21.64 6.97
N TYR A 298 4.68 -21.05 6.98
CA TYR A 298 5.80 -21.55 6.17
C TYR A 298 6.41 -22.84 6.70
N LEU A 299 6.37 -23.10 8.01
CA LEU A 299 6.81 -24.38 8.54
C LEU A 299 6.00 -25.56 7.95
N ASP A 300 4.74 -25.31 7.56
CA ASP A 300 3.86 -26.30 6.95
C ASP A 300 3.87 -26.21 5.42
N PHE A 301 4.14 -25.03 4.83
CA PHE A 301 3.98 -24.74 3.40
C PHE A 301 5.23 -25.00 2.55
N LEU A 302 6.43 -24.86 3.13
CA LEU A 302 7.66 -25.04 2.39
C LEU A 302 7.85 -26.51 1.96
N ILE A 303 8.28 -26.70 0.72
CA ILE A 303 8.60 -28.02 0.20
C ILE A 303 10.10 -28.15 -0.10
N ARG A 304 10.58 -29.39 -0.19
CA ARG A 304 11.95 -29.64 -0.64
C ARG A 304 12.04 -29.66 -2.15
N ASP A 305 12.93 -28.83 -2.67
CA ASP A 305 13.30 -28.87 -4.08
C ASP A 305 13.99 -30.20 -4.39
N PRO A 306 13.52 -30.95 -5.40
CA PRO A 306 14.04 -32.28 -5.68
C PRO A 306 15.48 -32.30 -6.21
N LYS A 307 15.96 -31.18 -6.75
CA LYS A 307 17.30 -31.08 -7.36
C LYS A 307 18.38 -30.79 -6.33
N ASN A 308 18.13 -29.83 -5.45
CA ASN A 308 19.12 -29.30 -4.50
C ASN A 308 18.79 -29.68 -3.05
N ASN A 309 17.64 -30.25 -2.80
CA ASN A 309 17.11 -30.56 -1.46
C ASN A 309 16.94 -29.33 -0.56
N TRP A 310 16.87 -28.14 -1.14
CA TRP A 310 16.58 -26.90 -0.40
C TRP A 310 15.08 -26.77 -0.10
N LEU A 311 14.76 -26.05 0.94
CA LEU A 311 13.38 -25.64 1.21
C LEU A 311 13.04 -24.42 0.37
N VAL A 312 11.89 -24.47 -0.31
CA VAL A 312 11.42 -23.43 -1.23
C VAL A 312 9.91 -23.22 -1.06
N VAL A 313 9.46 -22.01 -1.39
CA VAL A 313 8.05 -21.70 -1.56
C VAL A 313 7.51 -22.36 -2.84
N SER A 314 6.36 -23.06 -2.77
CA SER A 314 5.69 -23.61 -3.94
C SER A 314 4.18 -23.78 -3.68
N PRO A 315 3.28 -23.20 -4.51
CA PRO A 315 3.55 -22.34 -5.67
C PRO A 315 4.25 -21.05 -5.31
N SER A 316 5.07 -20.53 -6.22
CA SER A 316 5.86 -19.31 -6.10
C SER A 316 5.75 -18.49 -7.38
N TYR A 317 6.02 -17.21 -7.28
CA TYR A 317 5.92 -16.28 -8.40
C TYR A 317 6.85 -15.09 -8.17
N SER A 318 7.52 -14.61 -9.20
CA SER A 318 8.26 -13.34 -9.13
C SER A 318 7.41 -12.21 -9.69
N PRO A 319 6.78 -11.37 -8.83
CA PRO A 319 5.86 -10.34 -9.29
C PRO A 319 6.59 -9.26 -10.12
N GLU A 320 6.10 -8.86 -11.29
CA GLU A 320 5.09 -9.48 -12.15
C GLU A 320 5.77 -10.03 -13.40
N ASN A 321 6.88 -10.77 -13.25
CA ASN A 321 7.73 -11.25 -14.35
C ASN A 321 7.42 -12.71 -14.72
N ARG A 322 7.88 -13.10 -15.91
CA ARG A 322 7.77 -14.46 -16.44
C ARG A 322 9.14 -14.91 -16.93
N PRO A 323 9.60 -16.09 -16.54
CA PRO A 323 10.87 -16.60 -17.05
C PRO A 323 10.81 -16.83 -18.57
N VAL A 324 11.96 -16.71 -19.22
CA VAL A 324 12.13 -17.06 -20.63
C VAL A 324 12.80 -18.40 -20.73
N VAL A 325 12.03 -19.45 -21.01
CA VAL A 325 12.54 -20.81 -21.17
C VAL A 325 12.40 -21.24 -22.62
N ASN A 326 13.52 -21.62 -23.26
CA ASN A 326 13.56 -22.00 -24.69
C ASN A 326 12.92 -20.92 -25.62
N GLY A 327 13.12 -19.65 -25.28
CA GLY A 327 12.57 -18.50 -26.05
C GLY A 327 11.08 -18.23 -25.85
N LYS A 328 10.41 -18.88 -24.89
CA LYS A 328 9.00 -18.72 -24.60
C LYS A 328 8.76 -18.24 -23.17
N ARG A 329 7.63 -17.55 -22.96
CA ARG A 329 7.13 -17.08 -21.66
C ARG A 329 5.79 -17.73 -21.33
N ASP A 330 5.75 -19.05 -21.29
CA ASP A 330 4.50 -19.82 -21.24
C ASP A 330 3.92 -19.97 -19.83
N PHE A 331 4.67 -19.67 -18.77
CA PHE A 331 4.24 -19.82 -17.39
C PHE A 331 4.72 -18.65 -16.50
N THR A 332 4.05 -18.48 -15.37
CA THR A 332 4.40 -17.51 -14.31
C THR A 332 4.66 -18.20 -12.99
N ILE A 333 3.90 -19.26 -12.70
CA ILE A 333 4.02 -20.00 -11.45
C ILE A 333 5.24 -20.93 -11.54
N VAL A 334 6.08 -20.82 -10.53
CA VAL A 334 7.35 -21.55 -10.37
C VAL A 334 7.45 -22.13 -8.95
N ALA A 335 8.59 -22.66 -8.60
CA ALA A 335 8.97 -22.96 -7.23
C ALA A 335 10.21 -22.12 -6.87
N GLY A 336 10.23 -21.54 -5.69
CA GLY A 336 11.39 -20.89 -5.12
C GLY A 336 11.87 -19.63 -5.84
N ALA A 337 10.96 -18.76 -6.33
CA ALA A 337 11.35 -17.43 -6.78
C ALA A 337 12.21 -16.73 -5.72
N THR A 338 13.27 -16.07 -6.14
CA THR A 338 14.27 -15.49 -5.23
C THR A 338 13.65 -14.51 -4.23
N MET A 339 12.70 -13.67 -4.67
CA MET A 339 12.00 -12.75 -3.80
C MET A 339 11.27 -13.47 -2.66
N ASP A 340 10.55 -14.55 -2.96
CA ASP A 340 9.81 -15.32 -1.96
C ASP A 340 10.75 -15.91 -0.91
N ASN A 341 11.86 -16.53 -1.35
CA ASN A 341 12.86 -17.08 -0.44
C ASN A 341 13.52 -15.98 0.43
N GLN A 342 13.77 -14.79 -0.14
CA GLN A 342 14.29 -13.63 0.60
C GLN A 342 13.32 -13.19 1.68
N MET A 343 12.02 -13.04 1.35
CA MET A 343 11.00 -12.59 2.30
C MET A 343 10.78 -13.58 3.43
N VAL A 344 10.74 -14.88 3.13
CA VAL A 344 10.63 -15.94 4.16
C VAL A 344 11.85 -15.94 5.08
N ASN A 345 13.05 -15.80 4.53
CA ASN A 345 14.27 -15.70 5.32
C ASN A 345 14.25 -14.48 6.25
N ASP A 346 13.80 -13.34 5.76
CA ASP A 346 13.69 -12.10 6.53
C ASP A 346 12.68 -12.25 7.67
N LEU A 347 11.48 -12.75 7.39
CA LEU A 347 10.46 -13.02 8.40
C LEU A 347 11.00 -13.92 9.53
N PHE A 348 11.66 -15.01 9.16
CA PHE A 348 12.18 -15.96 10.16
C PHE A 348 13.27 -15.33 11.02
N ARG A 349 14.20 -14.57 10.44
CA ARG A 349 15.26 -13.87 11.18
C ARG A 349 14.71 -12.80 12.11
N ASN A 350 13.79 -11.98 11.61
CA ASN A 350 13.14 -10.93 12.41
C ASN A 350 12.32 -11.54 13.57
N THR A 351 11.66 -12.68 13.33
CA THR A 351 10.92 -13.40 14.38
C THR A 351 11.85 -14.01 15.42
N LEU A 352 13.01 -14.54 15.03
CA LEU A 352 14.04 -15.02 15.97
C LEU A 352 14.58 -13.88 16.85
N GLU A 353 14.86 -12.74 16.25
CA GLU A 353 15.33 -11.56 16.98
C GLU A 353 14.24 -11.05 17.95
N ALA A 354 13.01 -10.96 17.49
CA ALA A 354 11.85 -10.61 18.33
C ALA A 354 11.70 -11.58 19.53
N ALA A 355 11.77 -12.88 19.26
CA ALA A 355 11.71 -13.92 20.30
C ALA A 355 12.80 -13.74 21.36
N SER A 356 14.03 -13.50 20.93
CA SER A 356 15.16 -13.24 21.84
C SER A 356 14.91 -12.02 22.73
N LEU A 357 14.37 -10.94 22.16
CA LEU A 357 14.10 -9.69 22.88
C LEU A 357 12.98 -9.81 23.92
N ILE A 358 12.00 -10.68 23.70
CA ILE A 358 10.91 -10.93 24.66
C ILE A 358 11.20 -12.11 25.60
N GLY A 359 12.35 -12.79 25.42
CA GLY A 359 12.79 -13.89 26.27
C GLY A 359 12.06 -15.22 25.98
N GLU A 360 11.55 -15.44 24.77
CA GLU A 360 10.98 -16.73 24.38
C GLU A 360 12.08 -17.74 24.04
N SER A 361 11.95 -18.95 24.57
CA SER A 361 12.77 -20.11 24.22
C SER A 361 11.86 -21.33 24.04
N SER A 362 11.84 -21.94 22.88
CA SER A 362 10.94 -23.05 22.59
C SER A 362 11.42 -23.85 21.39
N ALA A 363 10.89 -25.06 21.22
CA ALA A 363 11.11 -25.89 20.04
C ALA A 363 10.73 -25.19 18.71
N PHE A 364 9.87 -24.17 18.78
CA PHE A 364 9.55 -23.32 17.62
C PHE A 364 10.78 -22.56 17.12
N ILE A 365 11.57 -21.98 18.03
CA ILE A 365 12.83 -21.26 17.71
C ILE A 365 13.82 -22.19 17.02
N ASP A 366 13.99 -23.42 17.54
CA ASP A 366 14.87 -24.42 16.92
C ASP A 366 14.40 -24.80 15.51
N SER A 367 13.07 -24.87 15.31
CA SER A 367 12.47 -25.12 14.00
C SER A 367 12.79 -24.00 13.00
N LEU A 368 12.68 -22.72 13.42
CA LEU A 368 13.03 -21.58 12.56
C LEU A 368 14.52 -21.61 12.16
N GLN A 369 15.41 -21.86 13.12
CA GLN A 369 16.86 -21.97 12.86
C GLN A 369 17.16 -23.08 11.86
N THR A 370 16.51 -24.24 12.03
CA THR A 370 16.66 -25.37 11.10
C THR A 370 16.19 -25.02 9.70
N VAL A 371 15.05 -24.37 9.57
CA VAL A 371 14.51 -23.98 8.26
C VAL A 371 15.41 -22.94 7.58
N ILE A 372 15.88 -21.90 8.29
CA ILE A 372 16.79 -20.89 7.74
C ILE A 372 18.04 -21.51 7.12
N GLN A 373 18.62 -22.55 7.76
CA GLN A 373 19.80 -23.25 7.25
C GLN A 373 19.53 -24.08 6.00
N ASN A 374 18.28 -24.44 5.75
CA ASN A 374 17.86 -25.27 4.64
C ASN A 374 17.13 -24.51 3.52
N LEU A 375 16.83 -23.21 3.71
CA LEU A 375 16.23 -22.39 2.65
C LEU A 375 17.15 -22.28 1.44
N ALA A 376 16.56 -22.22 0.25
CA ALA A 376 17.31 -21.98 -0.97
C ALA A 376 18.13 -20.67 -0.86
N PRO A 377 19.44 -20.71 -1.09
CA PRO A 377 20.28 -19.52 -1.05
C PRO A 377 20.02 -18.64 -2.28
N MET A 378 20.29 -17.34 -2.16
CA MET A 378 20.40 -16.47 -3.32
C MET A 378 21.55 -16.93 -4.22
N GLN A 379 21.31 -16.98 -5.51
CA GLN A 379 22.26 -17.51 -6.50
C GLN A 379 22.75 -16.40 -7.42
N VAL A 380 23.98 -16.55 -7.92
CA VAL A 380 24.56 -15.66 -8.94
C VAL A 380 24.54 -16.40 -10.29
N GLY A 381 23.93 -15.77 -11.29
CA GLY A 381 23.74 -16.37 -12.60
C GLY A 381 24.97 -16.21 -13.52
N ARG A 382 24.86 -16.76 -14.75
CA ARG A 382 25.93 -16.90 -15.73
C ARG A 382 26.60 -15.63 -16.23
N TRP A 383 25.91 -14.46 -16.09
CA TRP A 383 26.47 -13.16 -16.47
C TRP A 383 26.81 -12.27 -15.25
N GLY A 384 26.78 -12.88 -14.03
CA GLY A 384 27.13 -12.23 -12.77
C GLY A 384 25.98 -11.50 -12.09
N GLN A 385 24.74 -11.64 -12.55
CA GLN A 385 23.53 -11.07 -11.96
C GLN A 385 23.06 -11.89 -10.77
N LEU A 386 22.21 -11.29 -9.94
CA LEU A 386 21.40 -12.01 -8.97
C LEU A 386 20.29 -12.76 -9.73
N GLN A 387 20.19 -14.09 -9.57
CA GLN A 387 19.14 -14.87 -10.23
C GLN A 387 17.75 -14.52 -9.69
N GLU A 388 16.77 -14.38 -10.59
CA GLU A 388 15.38 -14.16 -10.25
C GLU A 388 14.64 -15.47 -9.92
N TRP A 389 15.07 -16.57 -10.51
CA TRP A 389 14.48 -17.91 -10.32
C TRP A 389 15.49 -18.94 -9.83
N MET A 390 15.01 -20.11 -9.42
CA MET A 390 15.85 -21.23 -9.01
C MET A 390 16.80 -21.69 -10.11
N GLU A 391 16.36 -21.65 -11.35
CA GLU A 391 17.18 -21.90 -12.53
C GLU A 391 17.63 -20.57 -13.14
N ASP A 392 18.81 -20.54 -13.77
CA ASP A 392 19.34 -19.34 -14.44
C ASP A 392 18.60 -19.06 -15.76
N TRP A 393 17.33 -18.66 -15.64
CA TRP A 393 16.47 -18.27 -16.76
C TRP A 393 16.54 -16.76 -17.05
N ASP A 394 17.36 -16.05 -16.32
CA ASP A 394 17.51 -14.61 -16.50
C ASP A 394 18.06 -14.27 -17.88
N ASN A 395 17.44 -13.28 -18.49
CA ASN A 395 17.86 -12.78 -19.80
C ASN A 395 18.43 -11.36 -19.65
N PRO A 396 19.72 -11.13 -19.99
CA PRO A 396 20.32 -9.81 -19.90
C PRO A 396 19.70 -8.77 -20.83
N GLN A 397 18.85 -9.19 -21.76
CA GLN A 397 18.10 -8.32 -22.65
C GLN A 397 16.63 -8.19 -22.25
N ASP A 398 16.23 -8.75 -21.10
CA ASP A 398 14.87 -8.57 -20.58
C ASP A 398 14.64 -7.12 -20.20
N ARG A 399 13.53 -6.58 -20.72
CA ARG A 399 13.11 -5.19 -20.48
C ARG A 399 11.95 -5.11 -19.49
N HIS A 400 11.78 -6.12 -18.68
CA HIS A 400 10.75 -6.09 -17.66
C HIS A 400 11.05 -5.00 -16.62
N ARG A 401 10.02 -4.24 -16.23
CA ARG A 401 10.18 -3.07 -15.35
C ARG A 401 10.34 -3.42 -13.86
N HIS A 402 9.99 -4.64 -13.46
CA HIS A 402 10.08 -5.09 -12.07
C HIS A 402 11.42 -5.77 -11.78
N THR A 403 11.88 -5.61 -10.55
CA THR A 403 13.16 -6.11 -10.04
C THR A 403 12.97 -6.89 -8.75
N SER A 404 11.96 -7.73 -8.71
CA SER A 404 11.45 -8.40 -7.50
C SER A 404 12.54 -9.16 -6.75
N HIS A 405 13.47 -9.79 -7.45
CA HIS A 405 14.62 -10.49 -6.85
C HIS A 405 15.64 -9.55 -6.16
N LEU A 406 15.54 -8.24 -6.34
CA LEU A 406 16.32 -7.26 -5.56
C LEU A 406 15.68 -6.87 -4.22
N TRP A 407 14.56 -7.51 -3.85
CA TRP A 407 13.92 -7.29 -2.56
C TRP A 407 14.90 -7.46 -1.37
N GLY A 408 15.81 -8.42 -1.45
CA GLY A 408 16.83 -8.65 -0.43
C GLY A 408 17.87 -7.52 -0.30
N LEU A 409 17.97 -6.61 -1.30
CA LEU A 409 18.76 -5.39 -1.23
C LEU A 409 17.94 -4.26 -0.58
N TYR A 410 16.71 -4.05 -1.05
CA TYR A 410 15.74 -3.11 -0.50
C TYR A 410 14.32 -3.56 -0.83
N PRO A 411 13.39 -3.60 0.15
CA PRO A 411 13.52 -3.17 1.55
C PRO A 411 14.19 -4.18 2.48
N GLY A 412 14.51 -5.39 2.00
CA GLY A 412 15.27 -6.37 2.77
C GLY A 412 16.67 -5.87 3.13
N ARG A 413 17.36 -6.62 4.00
CA ARG A 413 18.69 -6.25 4.53
C ARG A 413 19.71 -7.37 4.35
N GLN A 414 19.46 -8.29 3.41
CA GLN A 414 20.28 -9.49 3.22
C GLN A 414 21.44 -9.23 2.27
N ILE A 415 21.27 -8.29 1.34
CA ILE A 415 22.29 -7.86 0.36
C ILE A 415 22.85 -6.53 0.82
N THR A 416 24.11 -6.53 1.23
CA THR A 416 24.81 -5.36 1.77
C THR A 416 26.27 -5.39 1.32
N PRO A 417 27.05 -4.31 1.51
CA PRO A 417 28.50 -4.36 1.31
C PRO A 417 29.22 -5.46 2.12
N ARG A 418 28.60 -6.00 3.18
CA ARG A 418 29.12 -7.14 3.96
C ARG A 418 28.87 -8.49 3.31
N THR A 419 28.05 -8.54 2.27
CA THR A 419 27.82 -9.72 1.41
C THR A 419 28.30 -9.42 -0.02
N PRO A 420 29.63 -9.24 -0.23
CA PRO A 420 30.17 -8.58 -1.43
C PRO A 420 29.82 -9.30 -2.74
N ILE A 421 29.74 -10.64 -2.74
CA ILE A 421 29.35 -11.41 -3.94
C ILE A 421 27.91 -11.10 -4.35
N LEU A 422 26.96 -11.10 -3.42
CA LEU A 422 25.56 -10.79 -3.68
C LEU A 422 25.37 -9.30 -3.98
N PHE A 423 26.15 -8.43 -3.33
CA PHE A 423 26.11 -6.99 -3.58
C PHE A 423 26.56 -6.65 -5.01
N GLU A 424 27.65 -7.27 -5.48
CA GLU A 424 28.09 -7.10 -6.87
C GLU A 424 27.08 -7.71 -7.86
N ALA A 425 26.48 -8.85 -7.54
CA ALA A 425 25.44 -9.46 -8.37
C ALA A 425 24.19 -8.56 -8.48
N ALA A 426 23.74 -7.97 -7.38
CA ALA A 426 22.65 -6.99 -7.38
C ALA A 426 22.99 -5.74 -8.21
N LYS A 427 24.23 -5.24 -8.10
CA LYS A 427 24.72 -4.16 -8.93
C LYS A 427 24.70 -4.50 -10.42
N ARG A 428 25.14 -5.70 -10.80
CA ARG A 428 25.06 -6.19 -12.19
C ARG A 428 23.63 -6.24 -12.70
N THR A 429 22.69 -6.70 -11.87
CA THR A 429 21.26 -6.66 -12.21
C THR A 429 20.79 -5.23 -12.50
N LEU A 430 21.12 -4.27 -11.63
CA LEU A 430 20.75 -2.86 -11.79
C LEU A 430 21.39 -2.20 -13.02
N GLU A 431 22.66 -2.54 -13.33
CA GLU A 431 23.34 -2.05 -14.52
C GLU A 431 22.65 -2.55 -15.81
N GLY A 432 22.23 -3.81 -15.85
CA GLY A 432 21.45 -4.36 -16.97
C GLY A 432 20.15 -3.63 -17.19
N LEU A 433 19.46 -3.25 -16.11
CA LEU A 433 18.22 -2.48 -16.13
C LEU A 433 18.44 -1.00 -16.50
N SER A 434 19.54 -0.38 -16.05
CA SER A 434 19.83 1.04 -16.32
C SER A 434 20.06 1.30 -17.82
N LEU A 435 20.61 0.35 -18.54
CA LEU A 435 20.74 0.41 -20.00
C LEU A 435 19.38 0.46 -20.72
N ILE A 436 18.33 -0.04 -20.09
CA ILE A 436 16.94 -0.01 -20.60
C ILE A 436 16.32 1.36 -20.35
N HIS A 437 16.57 1.95 -19.20
CA HIS A 437 16.03 3.26 -18.80
C HIS A 437 16.70 4.43 -19.53
N ILE A 438 17.95 4.31 -19.94
CA ILE A 438 18.66 5.34 -20.74
C ILE A 438 18.11 5.41 -22.17
N SER A 439 17.60 4.31 -22.72
CA SER A 439 17.06 4.29 -24.08
C SER A 439 15.61 4.78 -24.23
N GLU A 440 14.85 4.92 -23.13
CA GLU A 440 13.44 5.38 -23.16
C GLU A 440 13.11 6.39 -22.03
N PRO A 441 13.73 7.58 -21.97
CA PRO A 441 13.42 8.55 -20.91
C PRO A 441 12.00 9.16 -21.01
N THR A 442 11.25 8.90 -22.07
CA THR A 442 9.95 9.52 -22.33
C THR A 442 8.73 8.69 -21.94
N ARG A 443 8.89 7.40 -21.63
CA ARG A 443 7.74 6.53 -21.30
C ARG A 443 7.23 6.64 -19.86
N HIS A 444 8.05 7.12 -18.92
CA HIS A 444 7.65 7.29 -17.52
C HIS A 444 6.76 8.52 -17.25
N LEU A 445 6.53 9.38 -18.24
CA LEU A 445 5.63 10.54 -18.09
C LEU A 445 4.16 10.23 -18.46
N ARG A 446 3.82 9.00 -18.79
CA ARG A 446 2.45 8.55 -18.98
C ARG A 446 2.01 7.63 -17.83
N ILE A 447 1.97 8.17 -16.63
CA ILE A 447 1.07 7.66 -15.58
C ILE A 447 -0.22 8.44 -15.78
N SER A 448 -1.10 7.90 -16.61
CA SER A 448 -2.49 8.33 -16.70
C SER A 448 -3.30 7.68 -15.62
#